data_5afdf1377eb2efa668cb93ac589a103d
#
_entry.id   5afdf1377eb2efa668cb93ac589a103d
#
_cell.length_a   1.000
_cell.length_b   1.000
_cell.length_c   1.000
_cell.angle_alpha   90.00
_cell.angle_beta   90.00
_cell.angle_gamma   90.00
#
_symmetry.space_group_name_H-M   'P 1'
#
loop_
_entity.id
_entity.type
_entity.pdbx_description
1 polymer ?
#
loop_
_entity_poly.entity_id
_entity_poly.type
_entity_poly.pdbx_seq_one_letter_code
_entity_poly.pdbx_strand_id
1 'polypeptide(L)'
;MNRILFLACAAVLSANAKTIQMPPTCTTPDGMCVDSKGRLVIATPNNDRTQPGAVFRLDKPCGTPVKWFDVPPCKESGYASPMGICFGPAGELYVCDNQKDSKGRLLCITFKDDKIDKCEVVAEGLDNANGVKYLNGKLYLTQAFLYSVKRGDGAATSGLYMFSASDRNVKVCNTPADEQCVFSDVTRNPQIRGGLNGVAVDAKGFIYTGNYGDGRVWKLMPGADGRIIKSEEILHAGGLSVTPDGMCVDCSGNLYIADMRGDALQRILPDGKVEFLRKGGFVRPSEPCVWKGAVYVANYGGTTLEVVPLCGSGCCQR
;
A
#
# COMPACT_ATOMS: atom_id res chain seq x y z
N MET A 1 -39.45 28.83 -0.04
CA MET A 1 -39.10 27.96 1.12
C MET A 1 -39.19 26.48 0.66
N ASN A 2 -38.13 25.94 0.09
CA ASN A 2 -38.04 24.53 -0.24
C ASN A 2 -37.02 23.89 0.70
N ARG A 3 -37.52 23.14 1.68
CA ARG A 3 -36.69 22.29 2.54
C ARG A 3 -36.27 21.07 1.73
N ILE A 4 -35.00 21.00 1.38
CA ILE A 4 -34.37 19.80 0.85
C ILE A 4 -34.22 18.82 2.02
N LEU A 5 -34.98 17.74 1.96
CA LEU A 5 -34.87 16.62 2.88
C LEU A 5 -33.59 15.85 2.55
N PHE A 6 -32.54 15.99 3.38
CA PHE A 6 -31.46 15.04 3.40
C PHE A 6 -31.97 13.76 4.06
N LEU A 7 -32.40 12.80 3.25
CA LEU A 7 -32.57 11.43 3.72
C LEU A 7 -31.18 10.85 3.98
N ALA A 8 -30.83 10.72 5.25
CA ALA A 8 -29.69 9.96 5.71
C ALA A 8 -29.94 8.47 5.38
N CYS A 9 -29.26 7.96 4.37
CA CYS A 9 -29.11 6.52 4.16
C CYS A 9 -27.91 6.04 5.02
N ALA A 10 -28.06 6.14 6.34
CA ALA A 10 -27.12 5.63 7.33
C ALA A 10 -27.83 4.56 8.15
N ALA A 11 -28.03 3.40 7.55
CA ALA A 11 -28.28 2.18 8.31
C ALA A 11 -28.28 0.99 7.34
N VAL A 12 -27.53 0.00 7.71
CA VAL A 12 -27.39 -1.36 7.22
C VAL A 12 -26.07 -1.61 6.52
N LEU A 13 -24.98 -1.68 7.27
CA LEU A 13 -23.78 -2.48 6.97
C LEU A 13 -23.02 -2.86 8.25
N SER A 14 -23.71 -3.01 9.40
CA SER A 14 -23.09 -3.58 10.61
C SER A 14 -23.24 -5.11 10.72
N ALA A 15 -23.86 -5.75 9.74
CA ALA A 15 -24.02 -7.19 9.76
C ALA A 15 -22.80 -7.85 9.13
N ASN A 16 -21.92 -8.44 9.97
CA ASN A 16 -20.86 -9.39 9.66
C ASN A 16 -19.48 -8.85 9.22
N ALA A 17 -19.01 -7.74 9.76
CA ALA A 17 -17.56 -7.52 9.75
C ALA A 17 -16.90 -8.66 10.53
N LYS A 18 -15.92 -9.34 9.91
CA LYS A 18 -15.21 -10.46 10.52
C LYS A 18 -13.77 -10.06 10.76
N THR A 19 -13.28 -10.30 11.96
CA THR A 19 -11.87 -10.11 12.33
C THR A 19 -11.13 -11.43 12.21
N ILE A 20 -9.97 -11.42 11.58
CA ILE A 20 -9.06 -12.56 11.50
C ILE A 20 -7.86 -12.24 12.38
N GLN A 21 -7.62 -13.06 13.38
CA GLN A 21 -6.46 -12.96 14.23
C GLN A 21 -5.22 -13.48 13.50
N MET A 22 -4.17 -12.68 13.44
CA MET A 22 -2.86 -13.08 12.94
C MET A 22 -2.13 -13.93 14.00
N PRO A 23 -1.21 -14.82 13.59
CA PRO A 23 -0.37 -15.56 14.53
C PRO A 23 0.48 -14.63 15.42
N PRO A 24 0.87 -15.06 16.63
CA PRO A 24 1.68 -14.24 17.56
C PRO A 24 3.00 -13.72 16.98
N THR A 25 3.52 -14.38 15.94
CA THR A 25 4.73 -13.94 15.22
C THR A 25 4.49 -12.83 14.22
N CYS A 26 3.24 -12.38 14.05
CA CYS A 26 2.87 -11.18 13.28
C CYS A 26 2.42 -10.10 14.26
N THR A 27 3.26 -9.12 14.53
CA THR A 27 2.97 -8.04 15.47
C THR A 27 2.48 -6.76 14.78
N THR A 28 2.69 -6.66 13.47
CA THR A 28 2.34 -5.46 12.69
C THR A 28 1.99 -5.88 11.25
N PRO A 29 0.77 -6.35 10.94
CA PRO A 29 0.38 -6.63 9.56
C PRO A 29 0.28 -5.34 8.75
N ASP A 30 0.76 -5.37 7.49
CA ASP A 30 0.79 -4.19 6.64
C ASP A 30 0.49 -4.54 5.17
N GLY A 31 1.46 -4.48 4.26
CA GLY A 31 1.26 -4.67 2.83
C GLY A 31 0.57 -5.99 2.47
N MET A 32 -0.37 -5.94 1.53
CA MET A 32 -1.10 -7.12 1.08
C MET A 32 -1.20 -7.20 -0.44
N CYS A 33 -1.18 -8.43 -0.96
CA CYS A 33 -1.47 -8.72 -2.37
C CYS A 33 -2.00 -10.16 -2.53
N VAL A 34 -2.45 -10.50 -3.72
CA VAL A 34 -2.91 -11.86 -4.05
C VAL A 34 -1.89 -12.51 -5.00
N ASP A 35 -1.51 -13.75 -4.70
CA ASP A 35 -0.59 -14.50 -5.55
C ASP A 35 -1.30 -15.23 -6.71
N SER A 36 -0.51 -15.83 -7.61
CA SER A 36 -1.03 -16.59 -8.76
C SER A 36 -1.81 -17.86 -8.39
N LYS A 37 -1.69 -18.32 -7.14
CA LYS A 37 -2.49 -19.45 -6.60
C LYS A 37 -3.80 -18.97 -5.97
N GLY A 38 -4.09 -17.65 -6.00
CA GLY A 38 -5.28 -17.04 -5.41
C GLY A 38 -5.24 -16.97 -3.89
N ARG A 39 -4.06 -16.99 -3.26
CA ARG A 39 -3.86 -16.83 -1.82
C ARG A 39 -3.67 -15.35 -1.48
N LEU A 40 -4.21 -14.89 -0.36
CA LEU A 40 -3.89 -13.58 0.18
C LEU A 40 -2.53 -13.64 0.88
N VAL A 41 -1.62 -12.77 0.49
CA VAL A 41 -0.26 -12.67 1.03
C VAL A 41 -0.14 -11.37 1.81
N ILE A 42 0.44 -11.45 3.01
CA ILE A 42 0.49 -10.35 3.98
C ILE A 42 1.94 -10.16 4.42
N ALA A 43 2.49 -8.97 4.21
CA ALA A 43 3.78 -8.57 4.76
C ALA A 43 3.60 -8.06 6.20
N THR A 44 4.61 -8.27 7.02
CA THR A 44 4.64 -7.74 8.39
C THR A 44 6.05 -7.23 8.72
N PRO A 45 6.21 -5.92 8.89
CA PRO A 45 7.48 -5.33 9.25
C PRO A 45 7.95 -5.70 10.67
N ASN A 46 7.02 -6.10 11.56
CA ASN A 46 7.30 -6.42 12.96
C ASN A 46 8.21 -5.34 13.60
N ASN A 47 7.70 -4.10 13.58
CA ASN A 47 8.49 -2.90 13.95
C ASN A 47 8.96 -2.87 15.40
N ASP A 48 8.36 -3.66 16.27
CA ASP A 48 8.81 -3.88 17.65
C ASP A 48 10.12 -4.71 17.73
N ARG A 49 10.50 -5.35 16.60
CA ARG A 49 11.68 -6.20 16.46
C ARG A 49 11.75 -7.38 17.42
N THR A 50 10.62 -7.76 17.99
CA THR A 50 10.52 -9.00 18.81
C THR A 50 10.47 -10.24 17.94
N GLN A 51 10.09 -10.06 16.66
CA GLN A 51 10.04 -11.08 15.63
C GLN A 51 10.71 -10.56 14.36
N PRO A 52 11.29 -11.43 13.51
CA PRO A 52 11.78 -11.02 12.20
C PRO A 52 10.66 -10.49 11.33
N GLY A 53 10.98 -9.54 10.44
CA GLY A 53 10.08 -9.14 9.38
C GLY A 53 9.77 -10.33 8.47
N ALA A 54 8.49 -10.57 8.21
CA ALA A 54 8.04 -11.82 7.59
C ALA A 54 6.91 -11.61 6.59
N VAL A 55 6.64 -12.65 5.82
CA VAL A 55 5.47 -12.75 4.95
C VAL A 55 4.61 -13.92 5.41
N PHE A 56 3.32 -13.64 5.55
CA PHE A 56 2.27 -14.61 5.88
C PHE A 56 1.38 -14.85 4.67
N ARG A 57 0.60 -15.92 4.71
CA ARG A 57 -0.40 -16.21 3.71
C ARG A 57 -1.69 -16.72 4.33
N LEU A 58 -2.79 -16.45 3.62
CA LEU A 58 -4.11 -16.95 3.93
C LEU A 58 -4.63 -17.70 2.69
N ASP A 59 -4.76 -19.02 2.78
CA ASP A 59 -5.04 -19.87 1.62
C ASP A 59 -6.53 -19.87 1.23
N LYS A 60 -7.41 -19.56 2.17
CA LYS A 60 -8.87 -19.51 1.96
C LYS A 60 -9.53 -18.43 2.83
N PRO A 61 -10.66 -17.85 2.40
CA PRO A 61 -11.43 -16.93 3.23
C PRO A 61 -11.69 -17.49 4.62
N CYS A 62 -11.53 -16.64 5.63
CA CYS A 62 -11.75 -17.01 7.03
C CYS A 62 -10.89 -18.18 7.54
N GLY A 63 -9.84 -18.54 6.83
CA GLY A 63 -8.85 -19.50 7.30
C GLY A 63 -7.94 -18.91 8.39
N THR A 64 -6.97 -19.68 8.82
CA THR A 64 -5.92 -19.24 9.73
C THR A 64 -4.72 -18.79 8.91
N PRO A 65 -4.23 -17.55 9.07
CA PRO A 65 -3.00 -17.11 8.41
C PRO A 65 -1.81 -17.93 8.91
N VAL A 66 -0.93 -18.31 7.99
CA VAL A 66 0.29 -19.06 8.32
C VAL A 66 1.52 -18.28 7.86
N LYS A 67 2.60 -18.33 8.64
CA LYS A 67 3.87 -17.75 8.23
C LYS A 67 4.40 -18.50 7.01
N TRP A 68 4.71 -17.77 5.94
CA TRP A 68 5.27 -18.36 4.74
C TRP A 68 6.79 -18.36 4.82
N PHE A 69 7.40 -17.19 5.06
CA PHE A 69 8.85 -17.07 5.25
C PHE A 69 9.23 -15.81 6.02
N ASP A 70 10.42 -15.79 6.57
CA ASP A 70 11.07 -14.58 7.08
C ASP A 70 11.79 -13.89 5.92
N VAL A 71 11.61 -12.56 5.79
CA VAL A 71 12.27 -11.79 4.73
C VAL A 71 13.79 -11.72 5.03
N PRO A 72 14.66 -12.02 4.05
CA PRO A 72 16.10 -11.97 4.26
C PRO A 72 16.56 -10.61 4.80
N PRO A 73 17.23 -10.56 5.96
CA PRO A 73 17.58 -9.32 6.62
C PRO A 73 18.58 -8.49 5.80
N CYS A 74 18.53 -7.18 5.99
CA CYS A 74 19.59 -6.29 5.53
C CYS A 74 20.88 -6.60 6.30
N LYS A 75 21.98 -6.80 5.58
CA LYS A 75 23.28 -7.14 6.20
C LYS A 75 23.77 -6.09 7.20
N GLU A 76 23.50 -4.82 6.90
CA GLU A 76 23.98 -3.70 7.72
C GLU A 76 23.15 -3.46 8.98
N SER A 77 21.84 -3.72 8.93
CA SER A 77 20.92 -3.48 10.05
C SER A 77 20.59 -4.74 10.85
N GLY A 78 20.82 -5.92 10.26
CA GLY A 78 20.52 -7.22 10.89
C GLY A 78 19.02 -7.59 10.90
N TYR A 79 18.15 -6.77 10.28
CA TYR A 79 16.71 -7.04 10.21
C TYR A 79 16.13 -6.70 8.85
N ALA A 80 14.89 -7.14 8.59
CA ALA A 80 14.04 -6.71 7.49
C ALA A 80 12.77 -6.07 8.04
N SER A 81 12.22 -5.08 7.31
CA SER A 81 10.98 -4.39 7.65
C SER A 81 10.08 -4.32 6.41
N PRO A 82 9.51 -5.47 5.96
CA PRO A 82 8.69 -5.53 4.76
C PRO A 82 7.38 -4.77 4.94
N MET A 83 7.19 -3.75 4.12
CA MET A 83 5.99 -2.92 4.04
C MET A 83 5.15 -3.35 2.82
N GLY A 84 4.99 -2.48 1.83
CA GLY A 84 4.27 -2.81 0.60
C GLY A 84 4.87 -3.97 -0.19
N ILE A 85 3.99 -4.77 -0.78
CA ILE A 85 4.35 -5.94 -1.59
C ILE A 85 3.50 -6.03 -2.86
N CYS A 86 4.07 -6.60 -3.92
CA CYS A 86 3.31 -6.99 -5.11
C CYS A 86 3.98 -8.16 -5.83
N PHE A 87 3.19 -8.93 -6.58
CA PHE A 87 3.73 -9.95 -7.47
C PHE A 87 3.97 -9.39 -8.87
N GLY A 88 5.03 -9.87 -9.50
CA GLY A 88 5.25 -9.76 -10.93
C GLY A 88 4.66 -10.96 -11.70
N PRO A 89 4.70 -10.90 -13.04
CA PRO A 89 4.00 -11.87 -13.89
C PRO A 89 4.58 -13.30 -13.86
N ALA A 90 5.85 -13.47 -13.48
CA ALA A 90 6.47 -14.78 -13.34
C ALA A 90 6.30 -15.37 -11.92
N GLY A 91 5.56 -14.69 -11.04
CA GLY A 91 5.32 -15.11 -9.66
C GLY A 91 6.42 -14.70 -8.68
N GLU A 92 7.33 -13.82 -9.11
CA GLU A 92 8.28 -13.14 -8.23
C GLU A 92 7.59 -12.14 -7.31
N LEU A 93 7.99 -12.07 -6.05
CA LEU A 93 7.47 -11.12 -5.07
C LEU A 93 8.42 -9.94 -4.94
N TYR A 94 7.92 -8.74 -5.17
CA TYR A 94 8.63 -7.51 -4.86
C TYR A 94 8.23 -7.02 -3.47
N VAL A 95 9.23 -6.61 -2.68
CA VAL A 95 9.06 -6.23 -1.27
C VAL A 95 9.75 -4.90 -1.01
N CYS A 96 9.02 -3.91 -0.54
CA CYS A 96 9.57 -2.72 0.07
C CYS A 96 10.12 -3.09 1.45
N ASP A 97 11.42 -3.11 1.60
CA ASP A 97 12.08 -3.29 2.90
C ASP A 97 12.45 -1.92 3.47
N ASN A 98 11.61 -1.43 4.38
CA ASN A 98 11.74 -0.09 4.97
C ASN A 98 12.78 -0.11 6.09
N GLN A 99 13.93 0.49 5.83
CA GLN A 99 15.04 0.59 6.78
C GLN A 99 15.28 2.05 7.16
N LYS A 100 15.84 2.28 8.35
CA LYS A 100 16.30 3.61 8.75
C LYS A 100 17.62 3.97 8.04
N ASP A 101 17.99 5.25 8.10
CA ASP A 101 19.28 5.78 7.68
C ASP A 101 19.59 5.49 6.20
N SER A 102 18.59 5.65 5.33
CA SER A 102 18.71 5.42 3.88
C SER A 102 19.24 4.02 3.52
N LYS A 103 18.89 3.01 4.32
CA LYS A 103 19.24 1.61 4.09
C LYS A 103 18.06 0.81 3.50
N GLY A 104 16.97 1.50 3.15
CA GLY A 104 15.81 0.88 2.52
C GLY A 104 16.16 0.20 1.20
N ARG A 105 15.46 -0.90 0.92
CA ARG A 105 15.68 -1.72 -0.28
C ARG A 105 14.35 -2.03 -0.95
N LEU A 106 14.40 -2.20 -2.27
CA LEU A 106 13.38 -2.91 -3.02
C LEU A 106 13.94 -4.29 -3.35
N LEU A 107 13.31 -5.33 -2.83
CA LEU A 107 13.73 -6.71 -3.03
C LEU A 107 12.89 -7.40 -4.13
N CYS A 108 13.52 -8.32 -4.86
CA CYS A 108 12.88 -9.28 -5.76
C CYS A 108 13.14 -10.68 -5.21
N ILE A 109 12.08 -11.39 -4.82
CA ILE A 109 12.15 -12.74 -4.25
C ILE A 109 11.50 -13.73 -5.21
N THR A 110 12.23 -14.72 -5.63
CA THR A 110 11.73 -15.82 -6.47
C THR A 110 11.56 -17.08 -5.64
N PHE A 111 10.69 -17.97 -6.11
CA PHE A 111 10.30 -19.16 -5.38
C PHE A 111 10.47 -20.42 -6.21
N LYS A 112 10.90 -21.49 -5.55
CA LYS A 112 10.86 -22.87 -6.04
C LYS A 112 10.22 -23.74 -4.97
N ASP A 113 9.20 -24.51 -5.34
CA ASP A 113 8.46 -25.38 -4.42
C ASP A 113 7.96 -24.64 -3.15
N ASP A 114 7.42 -23.42 -3.35
CA ASP A 114 6.92 -22.53 -2.28
C ASP A 114 8.01 -22.06 -1.28
N LYS A 115 9.29 -22.28 -1.56
CA LYS A 115 10.43 -21.79 -0.77
C LYS A 115 11.17 -20.70 -1.53
N ILE A 116 11.83 -19.80 -0.82
CA ILE A 116 12.71 -18.81 -1.45
C ILE A 116 13.81 -19.54 -2.24
N ASP A 117 13.89 -19.26 -3.54
CA ASP A 117 14.97 -19.68 -4.42
C ASP A 117 16.07 -18.62 -4.43
N LYS A 118 15.68 -17.35 -4.69
CA LYS A 118 16.61 -16.21 -4.70
C LYS A 118 15.96 -14.98 -4.06
N CYS A 119 16.80 -14.14 -3.47
CA CYS A 119 16.43 -12.80 -3.01
C CYS A 119 17.48 -11.83 -3.55
N GLU A 120 17.07 -10.96 -4.45
CA GLU A 120 17.93 -10.00 -5.12
C GLU A 120 17.48 -8.57 -4.78
N VAL A 121 18.43 -7.63 -4.75
CA VAL A 121 18.15 -6.22 -4.55
C VAL A 121 17.89 -5.56 -5.89
N VAL A 122 16.70 -5.01 -6.10
CA VAL A 122 16.35 -4.19 -7.27
C VAL A 122 16.93 -2.79 -7.10
N ALA A 123 16.65 -2.17 -5.94
CA ALA A 123 17.15 -0.85 -5.59
C ALA A 123 17.52 -0.79 -4.11
N GLU A 124 18.48 0.04 -3.77
CA GLU A 124 18.99 0.26 -2.41
C GLU A 124 19.25 1.74 -2.12
N GLY A 125 19.44 2.07 -0.86
CA GLY A 125 19.66 3.44 -0.44
C GLY A 125 18.37 4.23 -0.27
N LEU A 126 17.20 3.57 -0.25
CA LEU A 126 15.91 4.22 -0.11
C LEU A 126 15.71 4.78 1.31
N ASP A 127 15.20 6.01 1.40
CA ASP A 127 14.94 6.68 2.67
C ASP A 127 13.75 6.08 3.42
N ASN A 128 12.65 5.84 2.68
CA ASN A 128 11.41 5.36 3.29
C ASN A 128 10.57 4.59 2.26
N ALA A 129 11.06 3.42 1.82
CA ALA A 129 10.35 2.54 0.90
C ALA A 129 9.04 2.07 1.55
N ASN A 130 7.89 2.36 0.92
CA ASN A 130 6.58 2.08 1.51
C ASN A 130 5.73 1.18 0.60
N GLY A 131 4.97 1.73 -0.34
CA GLY A 131 4.15 0.98 -1.27
C GLY A 131 4.89 0.56 -2.53
N VAL A 132 4.53 -0.57 -3.14
CA VAL A 132 5.02 -0.98 -4.46
C VAL A 132 3.95 -1.66 -5.28
N LYS A 133 3.89 -1.35 -6.58
CA LYS A 133 3.04 -2.06 -7.56
C LYS A 133 3.79 -2.27 -8.88
N TYR A 134 3.49 -3.39 -9.52
CA TYR A 134 3.99 -3.75 -10.85
C TYR A 134 3.02 -3.28 -11.92
N LEU A 135 3.55 -2.66 -13.00
CA LEU A 135 2.80 -2.30 -14.20
C LEU A 135 3.70 -2.38 -15.43
N ASN A 136 3.37 -3.25 -16.38
CA ASN A 136 4.01 -3.32 -17.69
C ASN A 136 5.56 -3.35 -17.65
N GLY A 137 6.14 -4.20 -16.83
CA GLY A 137 7.60 -4.34 -16.67
C GLY A 137 8.25 -3.28 -15.78
N LYS A 138 7.46 -2.39 -15.18
CA LYS A 138 7.92 -1.35 -14.26
C LYS A 138 7.39 -1.59 -12.85
N LEU A 139 8.18 -1.16 -11.87
CA LEU A 139 7.85 -1.17 -10.46
C LEU A 139 7.72 0.28 -10.00
N TYR A 140 6.54 0.64 -9.51
CA TYR A 140 6.28 1.96 -8.95
C TYR A 140 6.30 1.87 -7.43
N LEU A 141 7.26 2.56 -6.82
CA LEU A 141 7.54 2.52 -5.40
C LEU A 141 7.37 3.92 -4.79
N THR A 142 6.61 4.02 -3.71
CA THR A 142 6.48 5.26 -2.94
C THR A 142 7.56 5.37 -1.86
N GLN A 143 8.13 6.57 -1.72
CA GLN A 143 8.90 6.97 -0.56
C GLN A 143 8.17 8.10 0.16
N ALA A 144 7.61 7.81 1.33
CA ALA A 144 6.81 8.77 2.10
C ALA A 144 7.64 9.94 2.65
N PHE A 145 8.95 9.79 2.68
CA PHE A 145 9.91 10.84 3.03
C PHE A 145 11.15 10.76 2.14
N LEU A 146 11.64 11.93 1.73
CA LEU A 146 12.97 12.13 1.15
C LEU A 146 13.77 12.97 2.15
N TYR A 147 14.48 12.30 3.07
CA TYR A 147 15.11 12.95 4.23
C TYR A 147 16.23 13.91 3.87
N SER A 148 16.87 13.72 2.71
CA SER A 148 17.91 14.61 2.18
C SER A 148 17.35 15.94 1.69
N VAL A 149 16.08 16.00 1.33
CA VAL A 149 15.43 17.21 0.82
C VAL A 149 15.00 18.11 1.98
N LYS A 150 15.78 19.18 2.22
CA LYS A 150 15.47 20.18 3.24
C LYS A 150 14.75 21.37 2.61
N ARG A 151 13.56 21.67 3.09
CA ARG A 151 12.73 22.79 2.66
C ARG A 151 12.74 23.89 3.70
N GLY A 152 12.92 25.14 3.28
CA GLY A 152 12.90 26.30 4.17
C GLY A 152 11.54 26.59 4.80
N ASP A 153 10.44 26.08 4.19
CA ASP A 153 9.07 26.20 4.70
C ASP A 153 8.69 25.10 5.70
N GLY A 154 9.61 24.20 6.06
CA GLY A 154 9.38 23.10 6.98
C GLY A 154 8.52 21.95 6.45
N ALA A 155 8.02 22.05 5.22
CA ALA A 155 7.25 20.99 4.58
C ALA A 155 8.13 19.75 4.29
N ALA A 156 7.51 18.57 4.22
CA ALA A 156 8.18 17.34 3.86
C ALA A 156 8.00 17.04 2.36
N THR A 157 9.04 16.49 1.74
CA THR A 157 8.98 16.02 0.34
C THR A 157 8.90 14.50 0.32
N SER A 158 8.13 13.97 -0.62
CA SER A 158 7.97 12.55 -0.90
C SER A 158 8.07 12.28 -2.40
N GLY A 159 8.26 11.03 -2.79
CA GLY A 159 8.44 10.66 -4.19
C GLY A 159 7.82 9.34 -4.57
N LEU A 160 7.37 9.26 -5.83
CA LEU A 160 7.07 8.01 -6.52
C LEU A 160 8.24 7.70 -7.44
N TYR A 161 8.88 6.58 -7.19
CA TYR A 161 10.03 6.08 -7.94
C TYR A 161 9.61 4.99 -8.89
N MET A 162 10.25 4.92 -10.04
CA MET A 162 10.04 3.88 -11.04
C MET A 162 11.33 3.14 -11.31
N PHE A 163 11.28 1.81 -11.22
CA PHE A 163 12.38 0.92 -11.58
C PHE A 163 11.92 -0.06 -12.67
N SER A 164 12.83 -0.56 -13.50
CA SER A 164 12.53 -1.73 -14.32
C SER A 164 12.46 -2.98 -13.42
N ALA A 165 11.57 -3.91 -13.71
CA ALA A 165 11.53 -5.19 -13.01
C ALA A 165 12.85 -6.01 -13.18
N SER A 166 13.63 -5.70 -14.21
CA SER A 166 14.95 -6.28 -14.49
C SER A 166 16.12 -5.56 -13.81
N ASP A 167 15.88 -4.40 -13.21
CA ASP A 167 16.94 -3.64 -12.53
C ASP A 167 17.49 -4.41 -11.33
N ARG A 168 18.80 -4.22 -11.09
CA ARG A 168 19.47 -4.78 -9.92
C ARG A 168 20.48 -3.78 -9.37
N ASN A 169 20.48 -3.64 -8.05
CA ASN A 169 21.39 -2.81 -7.27
C ASN A 169 21.42 -1.33 -7.71
N VAL A 170 20.26 -0.80 -8.12
CA VAL A 170 20.11 0.63 -8.45
C VAL A 170 20.24 1.43 -7.18
N LYS A 171 21.11 2.44 -7.19
CA LYS A 171 21.26 3.40 -6.09
C LYS A 171 20.52 4.67 -6.38
N VAL A 172 19.89 5.26 -5.36
CA VAL A 172 19.16 6.52 -5.45
C VAL A 172 19.77 7.57 -4.52
N CYS A 173 19.57 8.84 -4.84
CA CYS A 173 20.00 9.97 -4.00
C CYS A 173 18.87 10.50 -3.12
N ASN A 174 17.66 9.98 -3.25
CA ASN A 174 16.46 10.37 -2.50
C ASN A 174 16.10 11.85 -2.71
N THR A 175 16.07 12.27 -3.96
CA THR A 175 15.67 13.61 -4.37
C THR A 175 14.67 13.56 -5.52
N PRO A 176 13.84 14.59 -5.70
CA PRO A 176 12.99 14.69 -6.89
C PRO A 176 13.76 14.79 -8.23
N ALA A 177 15.09 15.06 -8.16
CA ALA A 177 15.95 15.11 -9.33
C ALA A 177 16.53 13.74 -9.73
N ASP A 178 16.30 12.69 -8.94
CA ASP A 178 16.70 11.34 -9.32
C ASP A 178 16.02 10.92 -10.62
N GLU A 179 16.76 10.26 -11.50
CA GLU A 179 16.22 9.74 -12.75
C GLU A 179 15.01 8.81 -12.50
N GLN A 180 15.06 8.04 -11.43
CA GLN A 180 14.00 7.12 -11.02
C GLN A 180 12.78 7.83 -10.43
N CYS A 181 12.89 9.08 -9.96
CA CYS A 181 11.76 9.82 -9.42
C CYS A 181 10.86 10.31 -10.58
N VAL A 182 9.67 9.75 -10.68
CA VAL A 182 8.72 10.06 -11.77
C VAL A 182 7.58 10.99 -11.36
N PHE A 183 7.38 11.15 -10.05
CA PHE A 183 6.44 12.11 -9.46
C PHE A 183 6.88 12.45 -8.04
N SER A 184 6.71 13.68 -7.62
CA SER A 184 6.99 14.11 -6.24
C SER A 184 5.85 14.98 -5.72
N ASP A 185 5.64 14.91 -4.41
CA ASP A 185 4.62 15.70 -3.72
C ASP A 185 5.17 16.28 -2.41
N VAL A 186 4.52 17.33 -1.95
CA VAL A 186 4.92 18.09 -0.76
C VAL A 186 3.80 18.03 0.28
N THR A 187 4.14 17.55 1.47
CA THR A 187 3.25 17.54 2.63
C THR A 187 3.45 18.79 3.45
N ARG A 188 2.38 19.56 3.63
CA ARG A 188 2.39 20.83 4.39
C ARG A 188 1.82 20.71 5.79
N ASN A 189 1.17 19.60 6.11
CA ASN A 189 0.65 19.36 7.46
C ASN A 189 1.80 19.33 8.48
N PRO A 190 1.84 20.26 9.45
CA PRO A 190 2.95 20.35 10.40
C PRO A 190 2.94 19.22 11.44
N GLN A 191 1.81 18.57 11.64
CA GLN A 191 1.62 17.53 12.65
C GLN A 191 1.82 16.11 12.07
N ILE A 192 1.54 15.94 10.76
CA ILE A 192 1.61 14.65 10.07
C ILE A 192 2.46 14.83 8.82
N ARG A 193 3.76 14.50 8.90
CA ARG A 193 4.73 14.84 7.87
C ARG A 193 4.90 13.80 6.76
N GLY A 194 4.26 12.63 6.85
CA GLY A 194 4.34 11.59 5.82
C GLY A 194 3.69 12.05 4.51
N GLY A 195 4.32 11.77 3.38
CA GLY A 195 3.82 12.10 2.04
C GLY A 195 3.24 10.89 1.30
N LEU A 196 3.69 10.63 0.07
CA LEU A 196 3.21 9.52 -0.77
C LEU A 196 3.45 8.19 -0.08
N ASN A 197 2.35 7.50 0.30
CA ASN A 197 2.40 6.28 1.10
C ASN A 197 1.94 5.07 0.28
N GLY A 198 0.65 4.74 0.26
CA GLY A 198 0.13 3.65 -0.56
C GLY A 198 0.21 3.94 -2.06
N VAL A 199 0.23 2.88 -2.85
CA VAL A 199 0.15 2.95 -4.31
C VAL A 199 -0.75 1.83 -4.83
N ALA A 200 -1.59 2.13 -5.82
CA ALA A 200 -2.43 1.17 -6.53
C ALA A 200 -2.34 1.39 -8.04
N VAL A 201 -2.67 0.35 -8.80
CA VAL A 201 -2.72 0.40 -10.27
C VAL A 201 -4.03 -0.21 -10.73
N ASP A 202 -4.73 0.45 -11.65
CA ASP A 202 -5.96 -0.10 -12.24
C ASP A 202 -5.70 -0.85 -13.56
N ALA A 203 -6.73 -1.52 -14.07
CA ALA A 203 -6.66 -2.28 -15.30
C ALA A 203 -6.43 -1.41 -16.56
N LYS A 204 -6.61 -0.10 -16.46
CA LYS A 204 -6.36 0.86 -17.55
C LYS A 204 -4.94 1.41 -17.50
N GLY A 205 -4.16 1.04 -16.47
CA GLY A 205 -2.79 1.48 -16.27
C GLY A 205 -2.65 2.83 -15.56
N PHE A 206 -3.71 3.38 -14.98
CA PHE A 206 -3.58 4.53 -14.08
C PHE A 206 -2.99 4.10 -12.74
N ILE A 207 -2.15 4.97 -12.19
CA ILE A 207 -1.52 4.79 -10.89
C ILE A 207 -2.20 5.73 -9.90
N TYR A 208 -2.51 5.23 -8.72
CA TYR A 208 -3.09 6.01 -7.62
C TYR A 208 -2.12 6.02 -6.45
N THR A 209 -1.98 7.17 -5.78
CA THR A 209 -1.15 7.29 -4.57
C THR A 209 -1.71 8.36 -3.63
N GLY A 210 -1.57 8.14 -2.33
CA GLY A 210 -2.08 9.03 -1.29
C GLY A 210 -0.97 9.83 -0.62
N ASN A 211 -1.17 11.12 -0.41
CA ASN A 211 -0.36 11.93 0.49
C ASN A 211 -0.93 11.78 1.91
N TYR A 212 -0.26 10.98 2.70
CA TYR A 212 -0.67 10.59 4.05
C TYR A 212 -0.91 11.78 4.98
N GLY A 213 -0.04 12.79 4.95
CA GLY A 213 -0.12 13.91 5.86
C GLY A 213 -1.17 14.95 5.48
N ASP A 214 -1.35 15.22 4.20
CA ASP A 214 -2.29 16.23 3.71
C ASP A 214 -3.67 15.65 3.37
N GLY A 215 -3.84 14.32 3.38
CA GLY A 215 -5.13 13.68 3.06
C GLY A 215 -5.49 13.72 1.57
N ARG A 216 -4.53 13.99 0.68
CA ARG A 216 -4.74 14.03 -0.77
C ARG A 216 -4.59 12.67 -1.43
N VAL A 217 -5.30 12.48 -2.53
CA VAL A 217 -5.12 11.31 -3.40
C VAL A 217 -4.92 11.76 -4.84
N TRP A 218 -3.87 11.25 -5.45
CA TRP A 218 -3.48 11.51 -6.82
C TRP A 218 -3.86 10.35 -7.74
N LYS A 219 -4.34 10.69 -8.93
CA LYS A 219 -4.44 9.79 -10.08
C LYS A 219 -3.40 10.21 -11.09
N LEU A 220 -2.52 9.30 -11.47
CA LEU A 220 -1.35 9.53 -12.30
C LEU A 220 -1.48 8.73 -13.59
N MET A 221 -1.17 9.36 -14.72
CA MET A 221 -1.14 8.73 -16.04
C MET A 221 0.31 8.53 -16.45
N PRO A 222 0.80 7.27 -16.53
CA PRO A 222 2.10 7.01 -17.14
C PRO A 222 2.04 7.09 -18.66
N GLY A 223 3.12 7.56 -19.27
CA GLY A 223 3.38 7.49 -20.70
C GLY A 223 3.88 6.11 -21.14
N ALA A 224 4.23 5.98 -22.41
CA ALA A 224 4.72 4.72 -22.98
C ALA A 224 6.05 4.25 -22.35
N ASP A 225 6.88 5.15 -21.88
CA ASP A 225 8.13 4.89 -21.16
C ASP A 225 7.92 4.61 -19.66
N GLY A 226 6.68 4.76 -19.16
CA GLY A 226 6.30 4.60 -17.77
C GLY A 226 6.43 5.88 -16.92
N ARG A 227 7.01 6.97 -17.44
CA ARG A 227 7.10 8.24 -16.70
C ARG A 227 5.73 8.92 -16.65
N ILE A 228 5.46 9.64 -15.55
CA ILE A 228 4.17 10.31 -15.39
C ILE A 228 4.07 11.51 -16.32
N ILE A 229 3.06 11.48 -17.18
CA ILE A 229 2.77 12.55 -18.16
C ILE A 229 1.60 13.45 -17.75
N LYS A 230 0.75 12.98 -16.83
CA LYS A 230 -0.36 13.76 -16.27
C LYS A 230 -0.65 13.30 -14.84
N SER A 231 -0.97 14.27 -13.99
CA SER A 231 -1.44 14.05 -12.63
C SER A 231 -2.76 14.79 -12.40
N GLU A 232 -3.64 14.17 -11.60
CA GLU A 232 -4.93 14.74 -11.21
C GLU A 232 -5.14 14.47 -9.72
N GLU A 233 -5.46 15.52 -8.96
CA GLU A 233 -5.84 15.38 -7.55
C GLU A 233 -7.33 15.01 -7.49
N ILE A 234 -7.62 13.76 -7.14
CA ILE A 234 -9.00 13.21 -7.10
C ILE A 234 -9.61 13.28 -5.70
N LEU A 235 -8.82 13.53 -4.68
CA LEU A 235 -9.26 13.82 -3.32
C LEU A 235 -8.37 14.91 -2.74
N HIS A 236 -9.00 16.01 -2.29
CA HIS A 236 -8.29 17.21 -1.88
C HIS A 236 -7.86 17.18 -0.41
N ALA A 237 -6.79 17.89 -0.10
CA ALA A 237 -6.31 18.11 1.26
C ALA A 237 -7.42 18.70 2.15
N GLY A 238 -7.57 18.13 3.38
CA GLY A 238 -8.65 18.51 4.30
C GLY A 238 -10.03 18.03 3.88
N GLY A 239 -10.12 17.15 2.89
CA GLY A 239 -11.35 16.52 2.44
C GLY A 239 -11.82 15.36 3.32
N LEU A 240 -12.37 14.32 2.70
CA LEU A 240 -12.97 13.19 3.42
C LEU A 240 -11.94 12.24 4.02
N SER A 241 -10.73 12.14 3.46
CA SER A 241 -9.64 11.34 4.01
C SER A 241 -8.76 12.18 4.93
N VAL A 242 -8.36 11.60 6.05
CA VAL A 242 -7.45 12.25 7.01
C VAL A 242 -6.01 11.85 6.71
N THR A 243 -5.78 10.54 6.58
CA THR A 243 -4.45 9.97 6.31
C THR A 243 -4.57 8.75 5.40
N PRO A 244 -4.72 8.96 4.06
CA PRO A 244 -4.76 7.84 3.11
C PRO A 244 -3.43 7.09 3.19
N ASP A 245 -3.50 5.86 3.66
CA ASP A 245 -2.36 4.96 3.81
C ASP A 245 -2.29 4.02 2.61
N GLY A 246 -2.51 2.73 2.76
CA GLY A 246 -2.54 1.80 1.65
C GLY A 246 -3.79 1.92 0.79
N MET A 247 -3.72 1.39 -0.42
CA MET A 247 -4.83 1.41 -1.36
C MET A 247 -4.80 0.26 -2.37
N CYS A 248 -5.97 -0.14 -2.85
CA CYS A 248 -6.11 -1.11 -3.93
C CYS A 248 -7.26 -0.73 -4.87
N VAL A 249 -7.23 -1.27 -6.10
CA VAL A 249 -8.31 -1.10 -7.09
C VAL A 249 -8.91 -2.45 -7.42
N ASP A 250 -10.23 -2.54 -7.54
CA ASP A 250 -10.90 -3.74 -8.02
C ASP A 250 -11.04 -3.74 -9.56
N CYS A 251 -11.54 -4.85 -10.11
CA CYS A 251 -11.74 -5.01 -11.55
C CYS A 251 -12.81 -4.08 -12.15
N SER A 252 -13.66 -3.48 -11.32
CA SER A 252 -14.66 -2.48 -11.73
C SER A 252 -14.09 -1.06 -11.73
N GLY A 253 -12.83 -0.89 -11.27
CA GLY A 253 -12.17 0.41 -11.17
C GLY A 253 -12.52 1.18 -9.89
N ASN A 254 -13.10 0.54 -8.89
CA ASN A 254 -13.30 1.15 -7.59
C ASN A 254 -11.96 1.20 -6.84
N LEU A 255 -11.57 2.38 -6.35
CA LEU A 255 -10.39 2.58 -5.53
C LEU A 255 -10.77 2.49 -4.05
N TYR A 256 -10.17 1.57 -3.32
CA TYR A 256 -10.32 1.40 -1.87
C TYR A 256 -9.12 1.99 -1.16
N ILE A 257 -9.36 2.73 -0.07
CA ILE A 257 -8.35 3.46 0.68
C ILE A 257 -8.52 3.17 2.16
N ALA A 258 -7.47 2.71 2.81
CA ALA A 258 -7.39 2.67 4.26
C ALA A 258 -7.01 4.06 4.78
N ASP A 259 -7.88 4.67 5.57
CA ASP A 259 -7.63 5.95 6.22
C ASP A 259 -7.19 5.68 7.67
N MET A 260 -5.88 5.67 7.89
CA MET A 260 -5.29 5.18 9.14
C MET A 260 -5.75 5.96 10.37
N ARG A 261 -5.71 7.29 10.34
CA ARG A 261 -6.14 8.14 11.46
C ARG A 261 -7.62 8.52 11.39
N GLY A 262 -8.22 8.40 10.21
CA GLY A 262 -9.65 8.55 10.02
C GLY A 262 -10.46 7.34 10.51
N ASP A 263 -9.77 6.25 10.90
CA ASP A 263 -10.38 4.99 11.35
C ASP A 263 -11.46 4.52 10.35
N ALA A 264 -11.08 4.45 9.06
CA ALA A 264 -12.06 4.19 8.00
C ALA A 264 -11.50 3.37 6.84
N LEU A 265 -12.39 2.64 6.18
CA LEU A 265 -12.22 2.13 4.82
C LEU A 265 -13.12 2.94 3.90
N GLN A 266 -12.51 3.64 2.96
CA GLN A 266 -13.19 4.46 1.96
C GLN A 266 -13.16 3.77 0.60
N ARG A 267 -14.11 4.13 -0.27
CA ARG A 267 -14.17 3.74 -1.67
C ARG A 267 -14.40 4.97 -2.53
N ILE A 268 -13.60 5.14 -3.58
CA ILE A 268 -13.86 6.10 -4.66
C ILE A 268 -14.35 5.31 -5.87
N LEU A 269 -15.55 5.62 -6.33
CA LEU A 269 -16.14 5.02 -7.53
C LEU A 269 -15.51 5.61 -8.81
N PRO A 270 -15.64 4.94 -9.97
CA PRO A 270 -15.11 5.45 -11.24
C PRO A 270 -15.65 6.82 -11.67
N ASP A 271 -16.85 7.21 -11.19
CA ASP A 271 -17.45 8.52 -11.39
C ASP A 271 -16.95 9.61 -10.41
N GLY A 272 -16.02 9.26 -9.51
CA GLY A 272 -15.44 10.14 -8.51
C GLY A 272 -16.23 10.25 -7.20
N LYS A 273 -17.37 9.56 -7.07
CA LYS A 273 -18.13 9.55 -5.81
C LYS A 273 -17.36 8.84 -4.71
N VAL A 274 -17.27 9.46 -3.54
CA VAL A 274 -16.60 8.91 -2.36
C VAL A 274 -17.62 8.34 -1.39
N GLU A 275 -17.35 7.13 -0.90
CA GLU A 275 -18.20 6.43 0.06
C GLU A 275 -17.37 5.86 1.21
N PHE A 276 -17.93 5.85 2.42
CA PHE A 276 -17.38 5.08 3.53
C PHE A 276 -17.99 3.68 3.52
N LEU A 277 -17.17 2.66 3.29
CA LEU A 277 -17.63 1.27 3.44
C LEU A 277 -17.72 0.88 4.90
N ARG A 278 -16.81 1.40 5.72
CA ARG A 278 -16.83 1.24 7.18
C ARG A 278 -16.09 2.42 7.81
N LYS A 279 -16.62 2.93 8.91
CA LYS A 279 -16.00 3.95 9.74
C LYS A 279 -16.04 3.47 11.19
N GLY A 280 -14.87 3.46 11.81
CA GLY A 280 -14.69 2.95 13.16
C GLY A 280 -14.43 1.45 13.25
N GLY A 281 -13.78 1.06 14.33
CA GLY A 281 -13.50 -0.33 14.68
C GLY A 281 -12.32 -0.95 13.94
N PHE A 282 -11.43 -0.15 13.39
CA PHE A 282 -10.10 -0.56 12.96
C PHE A 282 -9.06 -0.22 14.05
N VAL A 283 -7.85 -0.72 13.89
CA VAL A 283 -6.72 -0.36 14.75
C VAL A 283 -5.58 0.12 13.85
N ARG A 284 -5.65 1.39 13.43
CA ARG A 284 -4.73 1.98 12.44
C ARG A 284 -4.72 1.17 11.13
N PRO A 285 -5.82 1.18 10.38
CA PRO A 285 -5.90 0.45 9.11
C PRO A 285 -4.82 0.95 8.15
N SER A 286 -4.06 0.02 7.55
CA SER A 286 -2.94 0.35 6.67
C SER A 286 -3.19 -0.05 5.23
N GLU A 287 -3.28 -1.32 4.90
CA GLU A 287 -3.41 -1.78 3.51
C GLU A 287 -4.73 -2.50 3.29
N PRO A 288 -5.56 -2.07 2.32
CA PRO A 288 -6.72 -2.83 1.86
C PRO A 288 -6.32 -3.77 0.72
N CYS A 289 -6.96 -4.93 0.65
CA CYS A 289 -6.84 -5.84 -0.49
C CYS A 289 -8.18 -6.48 -0.83
N VAL A 290 -8.64 -6.33 -2.06
CA VAL A 290 -9.86 -7.00 -2.54
C VAL A 290 -9.54 -8.46 -2.82
N TRP A 291 -10.21 -9.35 -2.08
CA TRP A 291 -10.01 -10.78 -2.22
C TRP A 291 -11.31 -11.56 -1.95
N LYS A 292 -11.68 -12.46 -2.88
CA LYS A 292 -12.82 -13.40 -2.71
C LYS A 292 -14.11 -12.73 -2.23
N GLY A 293 -14.48 -11.58 -2.84
CA GLY A 293 -15.76 -10.90 -2.56
C GLY A 293 -15.78 -10.00 -1.33
N ALA A 294 -14.63 -9.69 -0.75
CA ALA A 294 -14.49 -8.78 0.38
C ALA A 294 -13.23 -7.91 0.26
N VAL A 295 -13.19 -6.82 1.00
CA VAL A 295 -11.98 -6.06 1.26
C VAL A 295 -11.39 -6.53 2.58
N TYR A 296 -10.19 -7.04 2.53
CA TYR A 296 -9.37 -7.36 3.71
C TYR A 296 -8.54 -6.12 4.03
N VAL A 297 -8.51 -5.72 5.28
CA VAL A 297 -7.79 -4.52 5.74
C VAL A 297 -6.83 -4.92 6.85
N ALA A 298 -5.55 -4.66 6.65
CA ALA A 298 -4.53 -4.89 7.67
C ALA A 298 -4.64 -3.81 8.76
N ASN A 299 -4.59 -4.22 10.02
CA ASN A 299 -4.54 -3.33 11.18
C ASN A 299 -3.10 -3.18 11.66
N TYR A 300 -2.39 -2.18 11.13
CA TYR A 300 -1.00 -1.89 11.48
C TYR A 300 -0.77 -1.65 12.98
N GLY A 301 -1.76 -1.07 13.67
CA GLY A 301 -1.69 -0.84 15.11
C GLY A 301 -2.08 -2.05 15.96
N GLY A 302 -2.39 -3.18 15.33
CA GLY A 302 -2.85 -4.40 15.99
C GLY A 302 -2.25 -5.66 15.36
N THR A 303 -2.91 -6.79 15.61
CA THR A 303 -2.50 -8.10 15.12
C THR A 303 -3.64 -8.79 14.38
N THR A 304 -4.45 -8.01 13.65
CA THR A 304 -5.67 -8.51 13.00
C THR A 304 -5.79 -8.03 11.56
N LEU A 305 -6.57 -8.77 10.78
CA LEU A 305 -7.15 -8.31 9.53
C LEU A 305 -8.67 -8.14 9.74
N GLU A 306 -9.21 -7.02 9.29
CA GLU A 306 -10.65 -6.81 9.20
C GLU A 306 -11.17 -7.20 7.83
N VAL A 307 -12.31 -7.87 7.79
CA VAL A 307 -12.95 -8.30 6.54
C VAL A 307 -14.24 -7.53 6.35
N VAL A 308 -14.32 -6.73 5.30
CA VAL A 308 -15.50 -5.93 4.93
C VAL A 308 -16.11 -6.54 3.68
N PRO A 309 -17.27 -7.20 3.77
CA PRO A 309 -17.93 -7.81 2.62
C PRO A 309 -18.31 -6.78 1.56
N LEU A 310 -18.14 -7.12 0.29
CA LEU A 310 -18.62 -6.33 -0.84
C LEU A 310 -19.98 -6.87 -1.29
N CYS A 311 -21.09 -6.16 -0.95
CA CYS A 311 -22.42 -6.53 -1.39
C CYS A 311 -22.57 -6.26 -2.89
N GLY A 312 -23.04 -7.26 -3.66
CA GLY A 312 -23.57 -7.09 -5.02
C GLY A 312 -22.54 -6.96 -6.14
N SER A 313 -21.24 -7.03 -5.87
CA SER A 313 -20.25 -7.15 -6.93
C SER A 313 -20.08 -8.62 -7.29
N GLY A 314 -20.44 -9.00 -8.52
CA GLY A 314 -19.87 -10.18 -9.16
C GLY A 314 -18.36 -9.97 -9.26
N CYS A 315 -17.67 -10.06 -8.13
CA CYS A 315 -16.21 -9.88 -8.05
C CYS A 315 -15.56 -10.87 -9.00
N CYS A 316 -14.76 -10.36 -9.92
CA CYS A 316 -13.91 -11.14 -10.80
C CYS A 316 -13.18 -12.21 -9.98
N GLN A 317 -13.68 -13.44 -10.08
CA GLN A 317 -12.92 -14.62 -9.71
C GLN A 317 -11.96 -14.86 -10.87
N ARG A 318 -10.76 -14.34 -10.80
CA ARG A 318 -9.63 -14.81 -11.60
C ARG A 318 -8.42 -14.94 -10.68
#